data_27392ece1741fd83e4999465402f5e08
#
_entry.id   27392ece1741fd83e4999465402f5e08
#
_cell.length_a   1.000
_cell.length_b   1.000
_cell.length_c   1.000
_cell.angle_alpha   90.00
_cell.angle_beta   90.00
_cell.angle_gamma   90.00
#
_symmetry.space_group_name_H-M   'P 1'
#
loop_
_entity.id
_entity.type
_entity.pdbx_description
1 polymer ?
#
loop_
_entity_poly.entity_id
_entity_poly.type
_entity_poly.pdbx_seq_one_letter_code
_entity_poly.pdbx_strand_id
1 'polypeptide(L)'
;MRITRLIAPLALLLTSVVAAQNPPAPAAITPRLDTPQARVIVATLQPRTPSIAKNGHATNRVLIYLDDGVMTRKEGEQSSRIEFRRGDVRWRPASGAYIAENVSDHPIRILEVDLKGPPAGPAPVSKLDPATVDARHYKVEFENDQVRVLRIHYEPREKGETHEHILNRVVLYLNDQTAAKADEVRMAGAATHAEENASDRPADRIAVELK
;
A
#
# COMPACT_ATOMS: atom_id res chain seq x y z
N MET A 1 -50.30 4.51 -64.66
CA MET A 1 -49.77 5.49 -63.72
C MET A 1 -48.95 4.73 -62.64
N ARG A 2 -47.62 4.74 -62.79
CA ARG A 2 -46.71 4.01 -61.84
C ARG A 2 -46.10 5.06 -60.91
N ILE A 3 -46.38 4.95 -59.64
CA ILE A 3 -45.82 5.79 -58.56
C ILE A 3 -44.54 5.22 -58.12
N THR A 4 -43.40 5.82 -58.42
CA THR A 4 -42.07 5.46 -57.93
C THR A 4 -41.85 6.13 -56.58
N ARG A 5 -41.77 5.35 -55.50
CA ARG A 5 -41.40 5.85 -54.16
C ARG A 5 -39.88 5.93 -54.05
N LEU A 6 -39.35 7.15 -53.89
CA LEU A 6 -37.96 7.37 -53.48
C LEU A 6 -37.82 7.05 -52.00
N ILE A 7 -36.96 6.12 -51.68
CA ILE A 7 -36.49 5.85 -50.29
C ILE A 7 -35.18 6.63 -50.12
N ALA A 8 -35.16 7.64 -49.28
CA ALA A 8 -33.94 8.35 -48.91
C ALA A 8 -33.20 7.56 -47.79
N PRO A 9 -31.88 7.37 -47.89
CA PRO A 9 -31.12 6.70 -46.82
C PRO A 9 -30.96 7.66 -45.61
N LEU A 10 -31.39 7.21 -44.46
CA LEU A 10 -31.18 7.87 -43.18
C LEU A 10 -29.71 7.61 -42.74
N ALA A 11 -28.86 8.63 -42.89
CA ALA A 11 -27.46 8.56 -42.39
C ALA A 11 -27.46 8.70 -40.87
N LEU A 12 -27.11 7.61 -40.16
CA LEU A 12 -26.93 7.60 -38.72
C LEU A 12 -25.58 8.23 -38.39
N LEU A 13 -25.55 9.48 -37.93
CA LEU A 13 -24.36 10.14 -37.40
C LEU A 13 -24.03 9.55 -36.02
N LEU A 14 -23.05 8.66 -35.97
CA LEU A 14 -22.43 8.22 -34.74
C LEU A 14 -21.55 9.34 -34.18
N THR A 15 -22.07 10.13 -33.26
CA THR A 15 -21.26 11.07 -32.47
C THR A 15 -20.47 10.27 -31.42
N SER A 16 -19.17 10.07 -31.65
CA SER A 16 -18.25 9.56 -30.63
C SER A 16 -18.12 10.60 -29.52
N VAL A 17 -18.68 10.31 -28.35
CA VAL A 17 -18.44 11.08 -27.14
C VAL A 17 -17.00 10.78 -26.70
N VAL A 18 -16.08 11.68 -26.99
CA VAL A 18 -14.73 11.67 -26.37
C VAL A 18 -14.95 12.04 -24.92
N ALA A 19 -14.81 11.06 -24.02
CA ALA A 19 -14.81 11.32 -22.60
C ALA A 19 -13.64 12.27 -22.28
N ALA A 20 -13.94 13.46 -21.78
CA ALA A 20 -12.93 14.41 -21.33
C ALA A 20 -12.09 13.75 -20.23
N GLN A 21 -10.80 13.58 -20.49
CA GLN A 21 -9.87 13.09 -19.46
C GLN A 21 -9.71 14.17 -18.39
N ASN A 22 -9.83 13.77 -17.13
CA ASN A 22 -9.55 14.67 -16.02
C ASN A 22 -8.10 15.16 -16.09
N PRO A 23 -7.84 16.44 -15.82
CA PRO A 23 -6.47 16.95 -15.80
C PRO A 23 -5.67 16.24 -14.70
N PRO A 24 -4.36 16.02 -14.92
CA PRO A 24 -3.51 15.44 -13.90
C PRO A 24 -3.49 16.29 -12.62
N ALA A 25 -3.68 15.66 -11.47
CA ALA A 25 -3.65 16.30 -10.17
C ALA A 25 -2.67 15.53 -9.24
N PRO A 26 -2.10 16.16 -8.22
CA PRO A 26 -1.39 15.44 -7.19
C PRO A 26 -2.36 14.51 -6.43
N ALA A 27 -1.87 13.37 -5.93
CA ALA A 27 -2.64 12.54 -5.01
C ALA A 27 -2.98 13.32 -3.74
N ALA A 28 -4.16 13.08 -3.16
CA ALA A 28 -4.48 13.61 -1.84
C ALA A 28 -3.64 12.88 -0.79
N ILE A 29 -2.90 13.65 0.02
CA ILE A 29 -1.96 13.13 1.03
C ILE A 29 -2.51 13.38 2.43
N THR A 30 -2.63 12.31 3.21
CA THR A 30 -3.02 12.37 4.63
C THR A 30 -1.84 11.90 5.50
N PRO A 31 -1.18 12.77 6.27
CA PRO A 31 -0.13 12.38 7.21
C PRO A 31 -0.65 11.40 8.28
N ARG A 32 0.18 10.44 8.67
CA ARG A 32 -0.09 9.47 9.75
C ARG A 32 0.92 9.55 10.87
N LEU A 33 2.21 9.42 10.54
CA LEU A 33 3.31 9.49 11.49
C LEU A 33 4.48 10.28 10.88
N ASP A 34 5.25 10.94 11.74
CA ASP A 34 6.52 11.54 11.38
C ASP A 34 7.52 11.31 12.52
N THR A 35 8.54 10.50 12.28
CA THR A 35 9.57 10.09 13.24
C THR A 35 10.95 10.40 12.69
N PRO A 36 12.02 10.30 13.49
CA PRO A 36 13.39 10.43 12.96
C PRO A 36 13.75 9.41 11.87
N GLN A 37 13.15 8.20 11.90
CA GLN A 37 13.49 7.10 10.99
C GLN A 37 12.57 7.01 9.77
N ALA A 38 11.31 7.42 9.90
CA ALA A 38 10.33 7.28 8.82
C ALA A 38 9.25 8.36 8.87
N ARG A 39 8.74 8.73 7.70
CA ARG A 39 7.50 9.46 7.52
C ARG A 39 6.44 8.53 6.96
N VAL A 40 5.26 8.52 7.55
CA VAL A 40 4.16 7.67 7.09
C VAL A 40 2.98 8.54 6.64
N ILE A 41 2.51 8.29 5.44
CA ILE A 41 1.38 8.99 4.83
C ILE A 41 0.40 7.99 4.22
N VAL A 42 -0.83 8.43 3.98
CA VAL A 42 -1.77 7.76 3.08
C VAL A 42 -1.96 8.64 1.84
N ALA A 43 -1.59 8.11 0.69
CA ALA A 43 -1.86 8.71 -0.61
C ALA A 43 -3.19 8.15 -1.14
N THR A 44 -4.11 9.04 -1.56
CA THR A 44 -5.39 8.66 -2.16
C THR A 44 -5.42 9.10 -3.62
N LEU A 45 -5.59 8.14 -4.53
CA LEU A 45 -5.72 8.37 -5.96
C LEU A 45 -7.19 8.20 -6.37
N GLN A 46 -7.76 9.25 -6.96
CA GLN A 46 -9.14 9.22 -7.46
C GLN A 46 -9.26 8.35 -8.71
N PRO A 47 -10.42 7.74 -8.98
CA PRO A 47 -10.65 6.94 -10.16
C PRO A 47 -10.39 7.74 -11.46
N ARG A 48 -9.69 7.12 -12.40
CA ARG A 48 -9.45 7.65 -13.75
C ARG A 48 -8.89 9.09 -13.76
N THR A 49 -8.14 9.42 -12.70
CA THR A 49 -7.50 10.73 -12.58
C THR A 49 -5.99 10.52 -12.49
N PRO A 50 -5.23 10.92 -13.51
CA PRO A 50 -3.77 10.87 -13.45
C PRO A 50 -3.23 11.73 -12.30
N SER A 51 -2.30 11.18 -11.54
CA SER A 51 -1.60 11.85 -10.45
C SER A 51 -0.12 12.02 -10.81
N ILE A 52 0.40 13.24 -10.66
CA ILE A 52 1.76 13.58 -11.05
C ILE A 52 2.64 13.71 -9.82
N ALA A 53 3.69 12.89 -9.75
CA ALA A 53 4.82 13.09 -8.84
C ALA A 53 5.95 13.82 -9.60
N LYS A 54 5.87 15.15 -9.67
CA LYS A 54 6.81 15.99 -10.49
C LYS A 54 8.26 15.81 -10.11
N ASN A 55 8.55 15.67 -8.82
CA ASN A 55 9.92 15.52 -8.28
C ASN A 55 10.24 14.06 -7.94
N GLY A 56 9.33 13.13 -8.24
CA GLY A 56 9.49 11.75 -7.82
C GLY A 56 9.47 11.60 -6.29
N HIS A 57 10.27 10.67 -5.79
CA HIS A 57 10.47 10.44 -4.37
C HIS A 57 11.97 10.40 -4.06
N ALA A 58 12.42 11.26 -3.15
CA ALA A 58 13.84 11.38 -2.79
C ALA A 58 14.34 10.21 -1.94
N THR A 59 13.44 9.44 -1.32
CA THR A 59 13.76 8.35 -0.39
C THR A 59 13.20 7.02 -0.86
N ASN A 60 13.80 5.93 -0.41
CA ASN A 60 13.23 4.61 -0.53
C ASN A 60 11.99 4.49 0.37
N ARG A 61 11.05 3.66 -0.03
CA ARG A 61 9.81 3.47 0.73
C ARG A 61 9.20 2.07 0.60
N VAL A 62 8.41 1.72 1.61
CA VAL A 62 7.49 0.58 1.57
C VAL A 62 6.10 1.09 1.26
N LEU A 63 5.44 0.51 0.27
CA LEU A 63 4.03 0.75 -0.05
C LEU A 63 3.20 -0.41 0.48
N ILE A 64 2.08 -0.10 1.13
CA ILE A 64 1.08 -1.09 1.54
C ILE A 64 -0.27 -0.63 1.00
N TYR A 65 -0.88 -1.45 0.15
CA TYR A 65 -2.17 -1.12 -0.47
C TYR A 65 -3.30 -1.33 0.53
N LEU A 66 -4.11 -0.28 0.73
CA LEU A 66 -5.24 -0.30 1.68
C LEU A 66 -6.56 -0.70 1.02
N ASP A 67 -6.58 -0.78 -0.30
CA ASP A 67 -7.73 -1.19 -1.10
C ASP A 67 -7.25 -2.14 -2.21
N ASP A 68 -8.17 -2.95 -2.74
CA ASP A 68 -7.93 -3.68 -3.99
C ASP A 68 -7.92 -2.67 -5.15
N GLY A 69 -7.24 -2.98 -6.24
CA GLY A 69 -7.29 -2.10 -7.38
C GLY A 69 -6.26 -2.38 -8.45
N VAL A 70 -6.32 -1.52 -9.45
CA VAL A 70 -5.39 -1.52 -10.58
C VAL A 70 -4.94 -0.09 -10.83
N MET A 71 -3.65 0.10 -11.03
CA MET A 71 -3.09 1.38 -11.42
C MET A 71 -2.14 1.23 -12.60
N THR A 72 -1.96 2.27 -13.36
CA THR A 72 -0.84 2.42 -14.29
C THR A 72 0.20 3.37 -13.71
N ARG A 73 1.47 3.14 -14.05
CA ARG A 73 2.58 4.03 -13.71
C ARG A 73 3.44 4.23 -14.94
N LYS A 74 3.67 5.51 -15.28
CA LYS A 74 4.52 5.91 -16.38
C LYS A 74 5.73 6.68 -15.86
N GLU A 75 6.94 6.17 -16.18
CA GLU A 75 8.23 6.80 -15.89
C GLU A 75 8.99 6.96 -17.23
N GLY A 76 9.17 8.21 -17.67
CA GLY A 76 9.68 8.47 -19.02
C GLY A 76 8.81 7.80 -20.08
N GLU A 77 9.41 6.98 -20.93
CA GLU A 77 8.71 6.21 -21.96
C GLU A 77 8.14 4.87 -21.47
N GLN A 78 8.54 4.42 -20.27
CA GLN A 78 8.09 3.13 -19.73
C GLN A 78 6.74 3.28 -19.03
N SER A 79 5.83 2.35 -19.34
CA SER A 79 4.53 2.25 -18.68
C SER A 79 4.33 0.85 -18.13
N SER A 80 3.83 0.76 -16.91
CA SER A 80 3.51 -0.51 -16.25
C SER A 80 2.09 -0.48 -15.72
N ARG A 81 1.40 -1.63 -15.80
CA ARG A 81 0.12 -1.90 -15.16
C ARG A 81 0.37 -2.70 -13.89
N ILE A 82 -0.17 -2.24 -12.79
CA ILE A 82 0.04 -2.82 -11.46
C ILE A 82 -1.33 -3.19 -10.90
N GLU A 83 -1.55 -4.48 -10.71
CA GLU A 83 -2.70 -5.02 -9.99
C GLU A 83 -2.29 -5.36 -8.58
N PHE A 84 -3.15 -5.09 -7.61
CA PHE A 84 -2.89 -5.31 -6.18
C PHE A 84 -4.17 -5.56 -5.41
N ARG A 85 -3.99 -6.18 -4.26
CA ARG A 85 -5.04 -6.41 -3.26
C ARG A 85 -4.72 -5.67 -1.97
N ARG A 86 -5.74 -5.44 -1.16
CA ARG A 86 -5.58 -4.92 0.19
C ARG A 86 -4.57 -5.76 0.97
N GLY A 87 -3.61 -5.08 1.59
CA GLY A 87 -2.53 -5.69 2.34
C GLY A 87 -1.31 -6.10 1.50
N ASP A 88 -1.33 -5.97 0.17
CA ASP A 88 -0.13 -6.20 -0.64
C ASP A 88 0.97 -5.19 -0.28
N VAL A 89 2.20 -5.70 -0.19
CA VAL A 89 3.39 -4.90 0.13
C VAL A 89 4.30 -4.78 -1.08
N ARG A 90 4.84 -3.60 -1.32
CA ARG A 90 5.84 -3.38 -2.36
C ARG A 90 6.96 -2.47 -1.89
N TRP A 91 8.17 -2.87 -2.17
CA TRP A 91 9.33 -2.01 -2.09
C TRP A 91 9.39 -1.04 -3.26
N ARG A 92 9.69 0.22 -2.99
CA ARG A 92 9.96 1.23 -4.02
C ARG A 92 11.22 2.01 -3.68
N PRO A 93 12.27 1.92 -4.49
CA PRO A 93 13.43 2.79 -4.34
C PRO A 93 13.07 4.24 -4.62
N ALA A 94 13.95 5.15 -4.23
CA ALA A 94 13.91 6.53 -4.69
C ALA A 94 13.78 6.59 -6.22
N SER A 95 12.99 7.52 -6.73
CA SER A 95 12.66 7.59 -8.15
C SER A 95 12.55 9.02 -8.64
N GLY A 96 12.78 9.23 -9.93
CA GLY A 96 12.47 10.47 -10.63
C GLY A 96 10.96 10.71 -10.78
N ALA A 97 10.61 11.71 -11.57
CA ALA A 97 9.22 12.07 -11.87
C ALA A 97 8.47 10.90 -12.53
N TYR A 98 7.21 10.75 -12.17
CA TYR A 98 6.31 9.78 -12.78
C TYR A 98 4.87 10.26 -12.77
N ILE A 99 4.03 9.61 -13.58
CA ILE A 99 2.58 9.75 -13.56
C ILE A 99 2.00 8.42 -13.12
N ALA A 100 1.12 8.44 -12.12
CA ALA A 100 0.32 7.30 -11.71
C ALA A 100 -1.15 7.58 -11.99
N GLU A 101 -1.88 6.57 -12.44
CA GLU A 101 -3.33 6.68 -12.67
C GLU A 101 -4.03 5.48 -12.07
N ASN A 102 -5.01 5.74 -11.22
CA ASN A 102 -5.93 4.72 -10.76
C ASN A 102 -6.91 4.39 -11.88
N VAL A 103 -6.82 3.19 -12.44
CA VAL A 103 -7.71 2.72 -13.52
C VAL A 103 -8.89 1.89 -13.01
N SER A 104 -9.04 1.76 -11.68
CA SER A 104 -10.23 1.21 -11.04
C SER A 104 -11.41 2.20 -11.12
N ASP A 105 -12.59 1.77 -10.70
CA ASP A 105 -13.82 2.59 -10.66
C ASP A 105 -14.07 3.25 -9.28
N HIS A 106 -13.19 3.02 -8.32
CA HIS A 106 -13.25 3.55 -6.96
C HIS A 106 -11.90 4.19 -6.56
N PRO A 107 -11.85 5.07 -5.55
CA PRO A 107 -10.61 5.60 -5.01
C PRO A 107 -9.74 4.48 -4.45
N ILE A 108 -8.43 4.55 -4.66
CA ILE A 108 -7.45 3.65 -4.03
C ILE A 108 -6.58 4.41 -3.05
N ARG A 109 -6.30 3.77 -1.90
CA ARG A 109 -5.45 4.32 -0.85
C ARG A 109 -4.21 3.47 -0.70
N ILE A 110 -3.08 4.13 -0.57
CA ILE A 110 -1.77 3.50 -0.40
C ILE A 110 -1.12 4.10 0.83
N LEU A 111 -0.78 3.25 1.81
CA LEU A 111 0.09 3.65 2.90
C LEU A 111 1.53 3.65 2.38
N GLU A 112 2.21 4.78 2.52
CA GLU A 112 3.62 4.94 2.17
C GLU A 112 4.44 5.14 3.44
N VAL A 113 5.44 4.29 3.65
CA VAL A 113 6.43 4.42 4.72
C VAL A 113 7.72 4.89 4.06
N ASP A 114 7.92 6.22 4.02
CA ASP A 114 9.12 6.87 3.48
C ASP A 114 10.26 6.76 4.50
N LEU A 115 11.40 6.20 4.09
CA LEU A 115 12.55 5.95 4.96
C LEU A 115 13.49 7.16 4.97
N LYS A 116 13.80 7.69 6.15
CA LYS A 116 14.64 8.89 6.30
C LYS A 116 16.14 8.59 6.45
N GLY A 117 16.48 7.35 6.82
CA GLY A 117 17.87 6.92 7.02
C GLY A 117 18.48 6.26 5.78
N PRO A 118 19.81 6.21 5.70
CA PRO A 118 20.51 5.40 4.72
C PRO A 118 20.31 3.89 5.05
N PRO A 119 20.64 2.97 4.12
CA PRO A 119 20.72 1.56 4.42
C PRO A 119 21.67 1.30 5.60
N ALA A 120 21.21 0.57 6.60
CA ALA A 120 21.98 0.26 7.81
C ALA A 120 22.65 -1.12 7.76
N GLY A 121 22.32 -1.92 6.73
CA GLY A 121 22.81 -3.29 6.57
C GLY A 121 21.98 -4.31 7.37
N PRO A 122 22.51 -5.52 7.61
CA PRO A 122 21.81 -6.57 8.32
C PRO A 122 21.55 -6.15 9.77
N ALA A 123 20.31 -6.33 10.23
CA ALA A 123 19.98 -6.12 11.63
C ALA A 123 20.58 -7.24 12.50
N PRO A 124 20.88 -6.96 13.78
CA PRO A 124 21.14 -8.01 14.73
C PRO A 124 19.99 -9.02 14.77
N VAL A 125 20.27 -10.27 15.01
CA VAL A 125 19.24 -11.32 15.12
C VAL A 125 19.05 -11.67 16.58
N SER A 126 17.81 -11.55 17.09
CA SER A 126 17.46 -12.03 18.41
C SER A 126 17.29 -13.55 18.40
N LYS A 127 17.63 -14.22 19.53
CA LYS A 127 17.28 -15.62 19.75
C LYS A 127 15.77 -15.85 19.88
N LEU A 128 15.03 -14.78 20.21
CA LEU A 128 13.58 -14.76 20.32
C LEU A 128 12.95 -14.05 19.11
N ASP A 129 13.58 -14.08 17.94
CA ASP A 129 13.04 -13.50 16.72
C ASP A 129 11.62 -14.03 16.43
N PRO A 130 10.60 -13.18 16.24
CA PRO A 130 9.20 -13.60 16.10
C PRO A 130 8.98 -14.56 14.92
N ALA A 131 9.65 -14.34 13.79
CA ALA A 131 9.51 -15.21 12.63
C ALA A 131 10.20 -16.59 12.81
N THR A 132 10.99 -16.73 13.87
CA THR A 132 11.64 -18.00 14.25
C THR A 132 10.87 -18.72 15.36
N VAL A 133 10.58 -18.02 16.47
CA VAL A 133 9.95 -18.66 17.64
C VAL A 133 8.44 -18.74 17.53
N ASP A 134 7.82 -17.88 16.75
CA ASP A 134 6.38 -17.82 16.52
C ASP A 134 6.02 -17.78 15.01
N ALA A 135 6.69 -18.64 14.24
CA ALA A 135 6.58 -18.71 12.77
C ALA A 135 5.14 -19.01 12.27
N ARG A 136 4.26 -19.47 13.16
CA ARG A 136 2.84 -19.66 12.85
C ARG A 136 2.14 -18.31 12.61
N HIS A 137 2.45 -17.32 13.45
CA HIS A 137 1.82 -16.01 13.43
C HIS A 137 2.62 -14.95 12.67
N TYR A 138 3.94 -15.10 12.60
CA TYR A 138 4.85 -14.13 11.99
C TYR A 138 5.54 -14.68 10.76
N LYS A 139 5.38 -14.01 9.63
CA LYS A 139 6.06 -14.36 8.38
C LYS A 139 6.83 -13.16 7.85
N VAL A 140 8.11 -13.36 7.51
CA VAL A 140 8.88 -12.37 6.77
C VAL A 140 8.34 -12.32 5.34
N GLU A 141 7.75 -11.20 4.95
CA GLU A 141 7.23 -10.99 3.61
C GLU A 141 8.28 -10.39 2.69
N PHE A 142 9.11 -9.52 3.24
CA PHE A 142 10.17 -8.83 2.52
C PHE A 142 11.26 -8.37 3.49
N GLU A 143 12.52 -8.40 3.05
CA GLU A 143 13.65 -7.89 3.83
C GLU A 143 14.75 -7.35 2.91
N ASN A 144 15.37 -6.23 3.30
CA ASN A 144 16.57 -5.66 2.70
C ASN A 144 17.42 -4.92 3.75
N ASP A 145 18.38 -4.11 3.30
CA ASP A 145 19.31 -3.37 4.19
C ASP A 145 18.66 -2.21 4.98
N GLN A 146 17.40 -1.86 4.72
CA GLN A 146 16.71 -0.76 5.41
C GLN A 146 15.50 -1.20 6.21
N VAL A 147 14.84 -2.27 5.80
CA VAL A 147 13.59 -2.71 6.43
C VAL A 147 13.50 -4.23 6.45
N ARG A 148 12.70 -4.73 7.41
CA ARG A 148 12.14 -6.06 7.40
C ARG A 148 10.63 -5.93 7.56
N VAL A 149 9.85 -6.52 6.66
CA VAL A 149 8.39 -6.47 6.70
C VAL A 149 7.87 -7.81 7.19
N LEU A 150 7.11 -7.77 8.28
CA LEU A 150 6.47 -8.93 8.88
C LEU A 150 4.97 -8.88 8.61
N ARG A 151 4.43 -9.96 8.10
CA ARG A 151 2.99 -10.23 8.10
C ARG A 151 2.64 -10.98 9.37
N ILE A 152 1.62 -10.48 10.09
CA ILE A 152 1.22 -10.98 11.40
C ILE A 152 -0.25 -11.37 11.31
N HIS A 153 -0.55 -12.62 11.67
CA HIS A 153 -1.91 -13.15 11.66
C HIS A 153 -2.17 -13.98 12.92
N TYR A 154 -3.27 -13.70 13.58
CA TYR A 154 -3.78 -14.47 14.71
C TYR A 154 -5.23 -14.84 14.44
N GLU A 155 -5.57 -16.12 14.52
CA GLU A 155 -6.96 -16.57 14.53
C GLU A 155 -7.70 -16.10 15.81
N PRO A 156 -9.05 -16.20 15.86
CA PRO A 156 -9.79 -15.90 17.08
C PRO A 156 -9.31 -16.71 18.28
N ARG A 157 -9.12 -16.02 19.42
CA ARG A 157 -8.71 -16.65 20.69
C ARG A 157 -7.34 -17.30 20.68
N GLU A 158 -6.51 -17.00 19.68
CA GLU A 158 -5.15 -17.49 19.62
C GLU A 158 -4.18 -16.68 20.50
N LYS A 159 -3.19 -17.40 21.02
CA LYS A 159 -2.08 -16.86 21.79
C LYS A 159 -0.77 -17.28 21.14
N GLY A 160 0.14 -16.33 20.98
CA GLY A 160 1.46 -16.53 20.42
C GLY A 160 2.51 -16.85 21.47
N GLU A 161 3.68 -17.21 21.00
CA GLU A 161 4.86 -17.44 21.80
C GLU A 161 5.50 -16.12 22.24
N THR A 162 6.25 -16.17 23.36
CA THR A 162 7.08 -15.02 23.77
C THR A 162 8.18 -14.79 22.76
N HIS A 163 8.21 -13.58 22.19
CA HIS A 163 9.17 -13.17 21.20
C HIS A 163 9.70 -11.75 21.46
N GLU A 164 10.75 -11.36 20.74
CA GLU A 164 11.42 -10.09 20.89
C GLU A 164 11.52 -9.35 19.56
N HIS A 165 11.00 -8.13 19.53
CA HIS A 165 11.29 -7.14 18.49
C HIS A 165 12.44 -6.26 18.96
N ILE A 166 13.56 -6.27 18.26
CA ILE A 166 14.73 -5.46 18.58
C ILE A 166 14.78 -4.12 17.84
N LEU A 167 13.93 -3.95 16.83
CA LEU A 167 13.85 -2.75 16.00
C LEU A 167 12.58 -1.95 16.30
N ASN A 168 12.67 -0.64 16.07
CA ASN A 168 11.48 0.19 15.94
C ASN A 168 10.68 -0.25 14.70
N ARG A 169 9.35 -0.17 14.76
CA ARG A 169 8.49 -0.64 13.68
C ARG A 169 7.25 0.22 13.51
N VAL A 170 6.86 0.42 12.26
CA VAL A 170 5.55 0.95 11.89
C VAL A 170 4.59 -0.22 11.78
N VAL A 171 3.51 -0.22 12.57
CA VAL A 171 2.50 -1.28 12.58
C VAL A 171 1.21 -0.75 11.94
N LEU A 172 0.76 -1.40 10.87
CA LEU A 172 -0.53 -1.19 10.22
C LEU A 172 -1.50 -2.28 10.64
N TYR A 173 -2.68 -1.91 11.11
CA TYR A 173 -3.79 -2.83 11.40
C TYR A 173 -4.66 -2.98 10.17
N LEU A 174 -4.76 -4.19 9.62
CA LEU A 174 -5.52 -4.45 8.38
C LEU A 174 -7.02 -4.62 8.60
N ASN A 175 -7.42 -4.93 9.83
CA ASN A 175 -8.82 -5.09 10.22
C ASN A 175 -9.08 -4.51 11.61
N ASP A 176 -10.36 -4.38 11.97
CA ASP A 176 -10.77 -3.97 13.32
C ASP A 176 -10.35 -5.02 14.35
N GLN A 177 -9.64 -4.57 15.38
CA GLN A 177 -9.19 -5.37 16.50
C GLN A 177 -9.64 -4.75 17.82
N THR A 178 -9.50 -5.45 18.95
CA THR A 178 -9.94 -4.96 20.27
C THR A 178 -9.35 -3.59 20.61
N ALA A 179 -8.08 -3.37 20.29
CA ALA A 179 -7.32 -2.18 20.68
C ALA A 179 -7.00 -1.23 19.50
N ALA A 180 -7.45 -1.54 18.26
CA ALA A 180 -7.14 -0.74 17.08
C ALA A 180 -8.21 -0.88 16.01
N LYS A 181 -8.31 0.13 15.15
CA LYS A 181 -9.19 0.12 13.98
C LYS A 181 -8.45 -0.27 12.72
N ALA A 182 -9.20 -0.77 11.74
CA ALA A 182 -8.67 -0.96 10.38
C ALA A 182 -8.04 0.34 9.87
N ASP A 183 -6.90 0.22 9.20
CA ASP A 183 -6.09 1.31 8.66
C ASP A 183 -5.44 2.22 9.73
N GLU A 184 -5.54 1.86 11.00
CA GLU A 184 -4.78 2.53 12.05
C GLU A 184 -3.30 2.18 11.94
N VAL A 185 -2.44 3.20 12.17
CA VAL A 185 -0.98 3.07 12.10
C VAL A 185 -0.39 3.52 13.42
N ARG A 186 0.49 2.70 13.97
CA ARG A 186 1.23 3.00 15.21
C ARG A 186 2.72 2.83 15.04
N MET A 187 3.48 3.60 15.79
CA MET A 187 4.91 3.35 16.01
C MET A 187 5.06 2.49 17.25
N ALA A 188 5.83 1.42 17.15
CA ALA A 188 6.20 0.57 18.27
C ALA A 188 7.73 0.45 18.35
N GLY A 189 8.26 0.50 19.56
CA GLY A 189 9.69 0.31 19.85
C GLY A 189 10.07 -1.15 20.03
N ALA A 190 11.35 -1.37 20.34
CA ALA A 190 11.86 -2.68 20.77
C ALA A 190 11.09 -3.15 22.02
N ALA A 191 10.73 -4.43 22.04
CA ALA A 191 9.99 -5.02 23.15
C ALA A 191 10.06 -6.55 23.12
N THR A 192 10.03 -7.18 24.28
CA THR A 192 9.80 -8.62 24.46
C THR A 192 8.40 -8.81 25.00
N HIS A 193 7.58 -9.59 24.30
CA HIS A 193 6.19 -9.86 24.70
C HIS A 193 5.66 -11.17 24.13
N ALA A 194 4.51 -11.62 24.63
CA ALA A 194 3.63 -12.56 23.97
C ALA A 194 2.36 -11.82 23.56
N GLU A 195 1.89 -12.04 22.35
CA GLU A 195 0.62 -11.47 21.89
C GLU A 195 -0.51 -12.48 22.04
N GLU A 196 -1.73 -11.95 22.22
CA GLU A 196 -2.96 -12.73 22.28
C GLU A 196 -4.06 -12.01 21.52
N ASN A 197 -4.75 -12.71 20.63
CA ASN A 197 -5.99 -12.25 20.06
C ASN A 197 -7.17 -12.72 20.93
N ALA A 198 -7.55 -11.93 21.92
CA ALA A 198 -8.68 -12.26 22.81
C ALA A 198 -10.06 -12.02 22.17
N SER A 199 -10.15 -11.65 20.88
CA SER A 199 -11.41 -11.41 20.17
C SER A 199 -11.94 -12.67 19.48
N ASP A 200 -13.19 -12.58 18.99
CA ASP A 200 -13.84 -13.64 18.19
C ASP A 200 -13.62 -13.46 16.67
N ARG A 201 -12.70 -12.58 16.27
CA ARG A 201 -12.33 -12.31 14.87
C ARG A 201 -10.84 -12.43 14.68
N PRO A 202 -10.36 -12.77 13.47
CA PRO A 202 -8.93 -12.75 13.16
C PRO A 202 -8.32 -11.37 13.38
N ALA A 203 -7.04 -11.33 13.67
CA ALA A 203 -6.24 -10.11 13.80
C ALA A 203 -5.11 -10.12 12.78
N ASP A 204 -5.17 -9.21 11.81
CA ASP A 204 -4.21 -9.07 10.72
C ASP A 204 -3.45 -7.77 10.82
N ARG A 205 -2.12 -7.84 10.73
CA ARG A 205 -1.24 -6.66 10.78
C ARG A 205 -0.08 -6.81 9.81
N ILE A 206 0.50 -5.67 9.47
CA ILE A 206 1.80 -5.59 8.81
C ILE A 206 2.70 -4.73 9.68
N ALA A 207 3.86 -5.25 10.04
CA ALA A 207 4.89 -4.50 10.74
C ALA A 207 6.08 -4.24 9.80
N VAL A 208 6.44 -2.96 9.62
CA VAL A 208 7.64 -2.53 8.91
C VAL A 208 8.68 -2.19 9.94
N GLU A 209 9.59 -3.12 10.21
CA GLU A 209 10.75 -2.93 11.09
C GLU A 209 11.79 -2.07 10.39
N LEU A 210 12.28 -1.03 11.07
CA LEU A 210 13.21 -0.04 10.55
C LEU A 210 14.64 -0.35 11.01
N LYS A 211 15.52 -0.65 10.07
CA LYS A 211 16.92 -0.97 10.33
C LYS A 211 17.80 0.26 10.49
#